data_724d5d75be42158ea81228790a07c6a6
#
_entry.id   724d5d75be42158ea81228790a07c6a6
#
_cell.length_a   1.000
_cell.length_b   1.000
_cell.length_c   1.000
_cell.angle_alpha   90.00
_cell.angle_beta   90.00
_cell.angle_gamma   90.00
#
_symmetry.space_group_name_H-M   'P 1'
#
loop_
_entity.id
_entity.type
_entity.pdbx_description
1 polymer ?
#
loop_
_entity_poly.entity_id
_entity_poly.type
_entity_poly.pdbx_seq_one_letter_code
_entity_poly.pdbx_strand_id
1 'polypeptide(L)'
;MVLQDQQTVVDKDQQSTNSFEHSMTGLAAAGQTADIETPIYILETEAFVRTNLALAIQDRKAGDTNDAFVCLGKAMHPLEDATSPSHKPFQAWKYNEGLWEEIVHVFHERSYPDNQSDTNQVEERVELEGAVQYAYDIFMEKTNMPVQFFNHTNDLLELPPVYLHARSP
;
A
#
# COMPACT_ATOMS: atom_id res chain seq x y z
N MET A 1 -16.72 -0.21 7.89
CA MET A 1 -17.58 -0.09 6.70
C MET A 1 -17.03 0.93 5.72
N VAL A 2 -16.98 2.23 6.00
CA VAL A 2 -16.48 3.24 5.03
C VAL A 2 -15.04 3.00 4.55
N LEU A 3 -14.11 2.63 5.42
CA LEU A 3 -12.73 2.32 5.06
C LEU A 3 -12.61 1.14 4.08
N GLN A 4 -13.28 0.03 4.36
CA GLN A 4 -13.28 -1.16 3.48
C GLN A 4 -13.93 -0.87 2.13
N ASP A 5 -15.00 -0.06 2.09
CA ASP A 5 -15.65 0.32 0.85
C ASP A 5 -14.72 1.16 -0.05
N GLN A 6 -13.84 1.98 0.53
CA GLN A 6 -12.92 2.83 -0.22
C GLN A 6 -11.69 2.07 -0.74
N GLN A 7 -11.17 1.11 0.01
CA GLN A 7 -10.17 0.18 -0.49
C GLN A 7 -10.70 -0.56 -1.72
N THR A 8 -11.92 -1.08 -1.67
CA THR A 8 -12.59 -1.72 -2.82
C THR A 8 -12.79 -0.77 -4.01
N VAL A 9 -12.85 0.55 -3.82
CA VAL A 9 -12.93 1.52 -4.93
C VAL A 9 -11.58 1.64 -5.63
N VAL A 10 -10.47 1.67 -4.90
CA VAL A 10 -9.12 1.64 -5.48
C VAL A 10 -8.91 0.34 -6.26
N ASP A 11 -9.28 -0.82 -5.68
CA ASP A 11 -9.20 -2.13 -6.33
C ASP A 11 -9.95 -2.22 -7.67
N LYS A 12 -11.01 -1.45 -7.83
CA LYS A 12 -11.81 -1.45 -9.07
C LYS A 12 -11.22 -0.59 -10.19
N ASP A 13 -10.33 0.33 -9.86
CA ASP A 13 -9.67 1.22 -10.82
C ASP A 13 -8.26 0.74 -11.15
N GLN A 14 -8.13 -0.56 -11.42
CA GLN A 14 -6.86 -1.21 -11.71
C GLN A 14 -6.45 -0.97 -13.16
N GLN A 15 -5.69 0.08 -13.40
CA GLN A 15 -5.11 0.39 -14.71
C GLN A 15 -3.60 0.58 -14.59
N SER A 16 -2.86 0.27 -15.64
CA SER A 16 -1.40 0.48 -15.65
C SER A 16 -0.98 1.94 -15.38
N THR A 17 -1.88 2.88 -15.64
CA THR A 17 -1.65 4.33 -15.43
C THR A 17 -1.79 4.77 -13.98
N ASN A 18 -2.45 3.98 -13.13
CA ASN A 18 -2.63 4.23 -11.70
C ASN A 18 -2.12 3.09 -10.82
N SER A 19 -1.24 2.26 -11.33
CA SER A 19 -0.60 1.16 -10.58
C SER A 19 0.16 1.62 -9.34
N PHE A 20 0.56 2.90 -9.27
CA PHE A 20 1.16 3.51 -8.08
C PHE A 20 0.19 3.52 -6.88
N GLU A 21 -1.12 3.49 -7.11
CA GLU A 21 -2.13 3.34 -6.06
C GLU A 21 -2.11 1.96 -5.39
N HIS A 22 -1.41 1.00 -6.01
CA HIS A 22 -1.20 -0.38 -5.57
C HIS A 22 0.26 -0.70 -5.26
N SER A 23 1.12 0.30 -5.10
CA SER A 23 2.57 0.08 -4.90
C SER A 23 3.20 -0.83 -5.97
N MET A 24 2.78 -0.64 -7.22
CA MET A 24 3.28 -1.38 -8.38
C MET A 24 3.81 -0.41 -9.44
N THR A 25 4.70 -0.90 -10.29
CA THR A 25 5.09 -0.18 -11.50
C THR A 25 4.07 -0.43 -12.61
N GLY A 26 3.87 0.56 -13.49
CA GLY A 26 3.07 0.38 -14.70
C GLY A 26 3.66 -0.69 -15.62
N LEU A 27 2.89 -1.09 -16.64
CA LEU A 27 3.42 -1.91 -17.73
C LEU A 27 4.56 -1.17 -18.37
N ALA A 28 5.77 -1.72 -18.31
CA ALA A 28 6.87 -1.23 -19.11
C ALA A 28 6.43 -1.21 -20.58
N ALA A 29 6.40 -0.04 -21.20
CA ALA A 29 6.22 0.02 -22.64
C ALA A 29 7.32 -0.84 -23.28
N ALA A 30 6.98 -1.60 -24.33
CA ALA A 30 7.88 -2.57 -24.91
C ALA A 30 9.26 -1.94 -25.19
N GLY A 31 10.29 -2.32 -24.41
CA GLY A 31 11.66 -1.81 -24.51
C GLY A 31 12.10 -0.85 -23.39
N GLN A 32 11.26 -0.52 -22.41
CA GLN A 32 11.69 0.19 -21.21
C GLN A 32 12.10 -0.81 -20.13
N THR A 33 13.19 -0.50 -19.43
CA THR A 33 13.68 -1.34 -18.34
C THR A 33 13.00 -0.93 -17.05
N ALA A 34 12.60 -1.90 -16.22
CA ALA A 34 12.00 -1.67 -14.90
C ALA A 34 12.83 -0.69 -14.03
N ASP A 35 14.15 -0.68 -14.21
CA ASP A 35 15.09 0.17 -13.48
C ASP A 35 14.86 1.69 -13.65
N ILE A 36 14.18 2.13 -14.70
CA ILE A 36 13.92 3.56 -14.97
C ILE A 36 12.52 3.96 -14.47
N GLU A 37 11.55 3.06 -14.52
CA GLU A 37 10.16 3.35 -14.17
C GLU A 37 9.89 3.21 -12.66
N THR A 38 10.47 2.21 -12.02
CA THR A 38 10.26 1.97 -10.58
C THR A 38 10.44 3.22 -9.70
N PRO A 39 11.51 4.04 -9.84
CA PRO A 39 11.67 5.25 -9.04
C PRO A 39 10.56 6.28 -9.26
N ILE A 40 9.99 6.35 -10.46
CA ILE A 40 8.89 7.28 -10.77
C ILE A 40 7.63 6.82 -10.05
N TYR A 41 7.29 5.53 -10.12
CA TYR A 41 6.11 4.97 -9.47
C TYR A 41 6.21 5.02 -7.94
N ILE A 42 7.40 4.83 -7.36
CA ILE A 42 7.63 5.03 -5.92
C ILE A 42 7.30 6.47 -5.52
N LEU A 43 7.79 7.46 -6.26
CA LEU A 43 7.51 8.87 -5.99
C LEU A 43 6.01 9.21 -6.16
N GLU A 44 5.35 8.63 -7.15
CA GLU A 44 3.90 8.79 -7.35
C GLU A 44 3.11 8.14 -6.21
N THR A 45 3.47 6.93 -5.78
CA THR A 45 2.88 6.27 -4.61
C THR A 45 3.05 7.12 -3.34
N GLU A 46 4.27 7.61 -3.09
CA GLU A 46 4.53 8.49 -1.95
C GLU A 46 3.71 9.77 -1.99
N ALA A 47 3.61 10.39 -3.17
CA ALA A 47 2.81 11.60 -3.35
C ALA A 47 1.32 11.32 -3.11
N PHE A 48 0.81 10.19 -3.60
CA PHE A 48 -0.56 9.73 -3.40
C PHE A 48 -0.87 9.49 -1.91
N VAL A 49 -0.02 8.72 -1.22
CA VAL A 49 -0.17 8.45 0.22
C VAL A 49 -0.18 9.75 1.02
N ARG A 50 0.81 10.62 0.80
CA ARG A 50 0.93 11.90 1.51
C ARG A 50 -0.25 12.81 1.29
N THR A 51 -0.70 12.93 0.04
CA THR A 51 -1.83 13.77 -0.32
C THR A 51 -3.09 13.30 0.39
N ASN A 52 -3.38 12.00 0.33
CA ASN A 52 -4.57 11.45 0.96
C ASN A 52 -4.50 11.50 2.50
N LEU A 53 -3.34 11.26 3.13
CA LEU A 53 -3.19 11.46 4.59
C LEU A 53 -3.38 12.92 4.99
N ALA A 54 -2.84 13.86 4.22
CA ALA A 54 -3.01 15.29 4.51
C ALA A 54 -4.49 15.72 4.40
N LEU A 55 -5.20 15.27 3.37
CA LEU A 55 -6.63 15.49 3.21
C LEU A 55 -7.43 14.85 4.35
N ALA A 56 -7.13 13.60 4.70
CA ALA A 56 -7.79 12.90 5.81
C ALA A 56 -7.65 13.68 7.13
N ILE A 57 -6.46 14.20 7.43
CA ILE A 57 -6.22 15.02 8.62
C ILE A 57 -7.02 16.34 8.57
N GLN A 58 -7.04 16.98 7.39
CA GLN A 58 -7.79 18.22 7.18
C GLN A 58 -9.30 18.01 7.40
N ASP A 59 -9.87 16.99 6.78
CA ASP A 59 -11.30 16.66 6.85
C ASP A 59 -11.70 16.25 8.28
N ARG A 60 -10.85 15.46 8.97
CA ARG A 60 -11.05 15.15 10.38
C ARG A 60 -11.11 16.41 11.25
N LYS A 61 -10.21 17.38 11.01
CA LYS A 61 -10.20 18.66 11.75
C LYS A 61 -11.40 19.52 11.42
N ALA A 62 -11.92 19.43 10.21
CA ALA A 62 -13.15 20.11 9.80
C ALA A 62 -14.42 19.46 10.35
N GLY A 63 -14.34 18.24 10.90
CA GLY A 63 -15.46 17.45 11.35
C GLY A 63 -16.11 16.58 10.26
N ASP A 64 -15.52 16.55 9.08
CA ASP A 64 -15.99 15.78 7.93
C ASP A 64 -15.50 14.34 8.02
N THR A 65 -16.10 13.59 8.94
CA THR A 65 -15.65 12.25 9.32
C THR A 65 -15.68 11.27 8.14
N ASN A 66 -16.70 11.36 7.27
CA ASN A 66 -16.81 10.44 6.14
C ASN A 66 -15.68 10.67 5.14
N ASP A 67 -15.43 11.90 4.72
CA ASP A 67 -14.37 12.25 3.76
C ASP A 67 -12.99 11.98 4.36
N ALA A 68 -12.80 12.23 5.66
CA ALA A 68 -11.60 11.86 6.38
C ALA A 68 -11.28 10.35 6.28
N PHE A 69 -12.27 9.47 6.46
CA PHE A 69 -12.08 8.03 6.33
C PHE A 69 -11.94 7.56 4.88
N VAL A 70 -12.57 8.25 3.93
CA VAL A 70 -12.36 8.00 2.50
C VAL A 70 -10.90 8.25 2.13
N CYS A 71 -10.36 9.41 2.49
CA CYS A 71 -8.97 9.74 2.20
C CYS A 71 -7.98 8.85 2.96
N LEU A 72 -8.28 8.50 4.22
CA LEU A 72 -7.46 7.57 4.99
C LEU A 72 -7.40 6.18 4.33
N GLY A 73 -8.54 5.63 3.88
CA GLY A 73 -8.59 4.35 3.19
C GLY A 73 -7.76 4.34 1.90
N LYS A 74 -7.86 5.41 1.11
CA LYS A 74 -7.02 5.58 -0.10
C LYS A 74 -5.53 5.61 0.22
N ALA A 75 -5.12 6.25 1.30
CA ALA A 75 -3.72 6.31 1.71
C ALA A 75 -3.21 4.97 2.26
N MET A 76 -4.05 4.23 2.97
CA MET A 76 -3.70 2.92 3.53
C MET A 76 -3.48 1.86 2.46
N HIS A 77 -4.30 1.85 1.41
CA HIS A 77 -4.29 0.83 0.38
C HIS A 77 -2.89 0.54 -0.20
N PRO A 78 -2.16 1.50 -0.78
CA PRO A 78 -0.82 1.22 -1.30
C PRO A 78 0.20 0.83 -0.20
N LEU A 79 0.01 1.27 1.04
CA LEU A 79 0.88 0.84 2.15
C LEU A 79 0.61 -0.62 2.55
N GLU A 80 -0.63 -1.06 2.51
CA GLU A 80 -1.03 -2.45 2.73
C GLU A 80 -0.51 -3.35 1.58
N ASP A 81 -0.72 -2.94 0.34
CA ASP A 81 -0.24 -3.65 -0.84
C ASP A 81 1.28 -3.80 -0.83
N ALA A 82 2.02 -2.77 -0.42
CA ALA A 82 3.47 -2.81 -0.29
C ALA A 82 3.98 -3.86 0.71
N THR A 83 3.12 -4.39 1.59
CA THR A 83 3.48 -5.49 2.49
C THR A 83 3.21 -6.86 1.87
N SER A 84 2.46 -6.93 0.78
CA SER A 84 2.11 -8.16 0.09
C SER A 84 3.27 -8.71 -0.76
N PRO A 85 3.56 -10.01 -0.74
CA PRO A 85 4.53 -10.63 -1.63
C PRO A 85 4.25 -10.42 -3.12
N SER A 86 2.98 -10.20 -3.49
CA SER A 86 2.56 -9.96 -4.87
C SER A 86 3.00 -8.59 -5.40
N HIS A 87 3.26 -7.63 -4.50
CA HIS A 87 3.60 -6.25 -4.83
C HIS A 87 5.05 -5.89 -4.52
N LYS A 88 5.71 -6.63 -3.62
CA LYS A 88 7.11 -6.40 -3.24
C LYS A 88 8.10 -6.87 -4.32
N PRO A 89 9.16 -6.12 -4.56
CA PRO A 89 9.40 -4.69 -4.39
C PRO A 89 8.93 -3.93 -5.64
N PHE A 90 7.77 -3.29 -5.61
CA PHE A 90 7.17 -2.57 -6.74
C PHE A 90 7.15 -3.40 -8.02
N GLN A 91 6.56 -4.59 -7.96
CA GLN A 91 6.47 -5.47 -9.13
C GLN A 91 5.73 -4.79 -10.29
N ALA A 92 6.10 -5.15 -11.52
CA ALA A 92 5.42 -4.63 -12.69
C ALA A 92 3.97 -5.15 -12.75
N TRP A 93 3.03 -4.24 -13.05
CA TRP A 93 1.63 -4.61 -13.26
C TRP A 93 1.48 -5.57 -14.44
N LYS A 94 0.95 -6.76 -14.21
CA LYS A 94 0.89 -7.86 -15.20
C LYS A 94 -0.51 -8.16 -15.72
N TYR A 95 -1.44 -7.25 -15.59
CA TYR A 95 -2.86 -7.45 -15.93
C TYR A 95 -3.10 -8.05 -17.33
N ASN A 96 -2.19 -7.86 -18.30
CA ASN A 96 -2.32 -8.36 -19.65
C ASN A 96 -1.53 -9.65 -19.97
N GLU A 97 -0.87 -10.26 -19.00
CA GLU A 97 -0.06 -11.47 -19.24
C GLU A 97 -0.88 -12.77 -19.26
N GLY A 98 -2.16 -12.71 -18.93
CA GLY A 98 -3.11 -13.81 -19.07
C GLY A 98 -3.90 -14.14 -17.80
N LEU A 99 -4.98 -14.86 -18.00
CA LEU A 99 -5.92 -15.26 -16.93
C LEU A 99 -5.24 -16.02 -15.76
N TRP A 100 -4.11 -16.67 -16.02
CA TRP A 100 -3.42 -17.46 -15.00
C TRP A 100 -2.65 -16.61 -14.00
N GLU A 101 -1.97 -15.56 -14.45
CA GLU A 101 -1.25 -14.62 -13.61
C GLU A 101 -2.22 -13.80 -12.75
N GLU A 102 -3.35 -13.39 -13.31
CA GLU A 102 -4.43 -12.71 -12.57
C GLU A 102 -5.00 -13.63 -11.48
N ILE A 103 -5.22 -14.91 -11.79
CA ILE A 103 -5.68 -15.91 -10.81
C ILE A 103 -4.63 -16.08 -9.69
N VAL A 104 -3.35 -16.17 -10.02
CA VAL A 104 -2.27 -16.32 -9.03
C VAL A 104 -2.18 -15.08 -8.14
N HIS A 105 -2.27 -13.89 -8.71
CA HIS A 105 -2.28 -12.62 -7.96
C HIS A 105 -3.44 -12.58 -6.96
N VAL A 106 -4.68 -12.82 -7.43
CA VAL A 106 -5.88 -12.88 -6.59
C VAL A 106 -5.79 -13.97 -5.52
N PHE A 107 -5.15 -15.12 -5.82
CA PHE A 107 -4.95 -16.16 -4.81
C PHE A 107 -3.96 -15.74 -3.73
N HIS A 108 -2.88 -15.06 -4.09
CA HIS A 108 -1.92 -14.54 -3.12
C HIS A 108 -2.54 -13.49 -2.21
N GLU A 109 -3.34 -12.58 -2.76
CA GLU A 109 -4.01 -11.55 -1.96
C GLU A 109 -5.13 -12.11 -1.07
N ARG A 110 -5.90 -13.08 -1.55
CA ARG A 110 -6.98 -13.71 -0.76
C ARG A 110 -6.49 -14.63 0.35
N SER A 111 -5.32 -15.21 0.19
CA SER A 111 -4.72 -16.09 1.21
C SER A 111 -3.78 -15.37 2.17
N TYR A 112 -3.53 -14.08 1.94
CA TYR A 112 -2.63 -13.25 2.72
C TYR A 112 -3.39 -12.50 3.82
N PRO A 113 -2.98 -12.57 5.08
CA PRO A 113 -2.03 -13.46 5.77
C PRO A 113 -2.75 -14.55 6.59
N ASP A 114 -3.31 -15.60 5.95
CA ASP A 114 -4.26 -16.53 6.58
C ASP A 114 -3.62 -17.64 7.44
N ASN A 115 -2.37 -17.96 7.22
CA ASN A 115 -1.75 -19.12 7.88
C ASN A 115 -0.81 -18.71 9.02
N GLN A 116 -1.34 -18.70 10.25
CA GLN A 116 -0.59 -18.33 11.46
C GLN A 116 0.55 -19.30 11.84
N SER A 117 0.67 -20.44 11.17
CA SER A 117 1.73 -21.43 11.43
C SER A 117 2.98 -21.25 10.56
N ASP A 118 2.91 -20.43 9.52
CA ASP A 118 4.04 -20.12 8.66
C ASP A 118 4.75 -18.86 9.17
N THR A 119 6.04 -18.98 9.51
CA THR A 119 6.84 -17.86 10.03
C THR A 119 6.92 -16.68 9.08
N ASN A 120 6.94 -16.92 7.76
CA ASN A 120 6.96 -15.85 6.77
C ASN A 120 5.64 -15.06 6.80
N GLN A 121 4.50 -15.74 6.91
CA GLN A 121 3.20 -15.09 7.01
C GLN A 121 3.00 -14.34 8.34
N VAL A 122 3.66 -14.76 9.41
CA VAL A 122 3.66 -14.00 10.67
C VAL A 122 4.41 -12.69 10.50
N GLU A 123 5.57 -12.69 9.84
CA GLU A 123 6.32 -11.46 9.57
C GLU A 123 5.55 -10.50 8.65
N GLU A 124 4.95 -11.01 7.59
CA GLU A 124 4.11 -10.26 6.67
C GLU A 124 2.89 -9.64 7.38
N ARG A 125 2.25 -10.39 8.26
CA ARG A 125 1.14 -9.89 9.08
C ARG A 125 1.58 -8.77 10.01
N VAL A 126 2.72 -8.90 10.65
CA VAL A 126 3.27 -7.85 11.53
C VAL A 126 3.54 -6.58 10.73
N GLU A 127 4.06 -6.71 9.51
CA GLU A 127 4.33 -5.59 8.63
C GLU A 127 3.02 -4.92 8.16
N LEU A 128 2.01 -5.70 7.76
CA LEU A 128 0.68 -5.21 7.39
C LEU A 128 0.02 -4.45 8.55
N GLU A 129 -0.07 -5.08 9.74
CA GLU A 129 -0.64 -4.44 10.92
C GLU A 129 0.16 -3.17 11.30
N GLY A 130 1.47 -3.19 11.12
CA GLY A 130 2.36 -2.05 11.32
C GLY A 130 2.09 -0.91 10.34
N ALA A 131 1.92 -1.20 9.07
CA ALA A 131 1.63 -0.21 8.03
C ALA A 131 0.29 0.50 8.29
N VAL A 132 -0.76 -0.27 8.57
CA VAL A 132 -2.09 0.24 8.92
C VAL A 132 -2.03 1.11 10.18
N GLN A 133 -1.37 0.63 11.24
CA GLN A 133 -1.25 1.38 12.48
C GLN A 133 -0.43 2.66 12.30
N TYR A 134 0.62 2.63 11.50
CA TYR A 134 1.45 3.80 11.24
C TYR A 134 0.65 4.89 10.49
N ALA A 135 -0.07 4.52 9.43
CA ALA A 135 -0.95 5.43 8.71
C ALA A 135 -2.03 6.03 9.64
N TYR A 136 -2.63 5.20 10.50
CA TYR A 136 -3.62 5.65 11.48
C TYR A 136 -3.04 6.60 12.52
N ASP A 137 -1.82 6.35 13.00
CA ASP A 137 -1.16 7.22 13.99
C ASP A 137 -0.75 8.56 13.36
N ILE A 138 -0.37 8.61 12.08
CA ILE A 138 -0.19 9.86 11.33
C ILE A 138 -1.53 10.59 11.21
N PHE A 139 -2.60 9.90 10.80
CA PHE A 139 -3.95 10.45 10.71
C PHE A 139 -4.42 11.06 12.03
N MET A 140 -4.13 10.43 13.16
CA MET A 140 -4.46 10.90 14.50
C MET A 140 -3.46 11.92 15.06
N GLU A 141 -2.44 12.29 14.28
CA GLU A 141 -1.35 13.21 14.69
C GLU A 141 -0.58 12.74 15.94
N LYS A 142 -0.52 11.42 16.19
CA LYS A 142 0.30 10.81 17.24
C LYS A 142 1.76 10.66 16.82
N THR A 143 2.01 10.64 15.52
CA THR A 143 3.34 10.64 14.93
C THR A 143 3.37 11.57 13.72
N ASN A 144 4.56 12.01 13.33
CA ASN A 144 4.74 12.87 12.16
C ASN A 144 4.69 12.04 10.87
N MET A 145 4.25 12.68 9.79
CA MET A 145 4.39 12.13 8.45
C MET A 145 5.90 11.99 8.13
N PRO A 146 6.36 10.83 7.67
CA PRO A 146 7.77 10.61 7.39
C PRO A 146 8.25 11.45 6.19
N VAL A 147 9.56 11.58 6.03
CA VAL A 147 10.14 12.20 4.82
C VAL A 147 9.87 11.32 3.61
N GLN A 148 9.95 10.01 3.79
CA GLN A 148 9.64 8.99 2.78
C GLN A 148 8.97 7.78 3.43
N PHE A 149 8.11 7.11 2.68
CA PHE A 149 7.48 5.85 3.09
C PHE A 149 8.26 4.64 2.60
N PHE A 150 9.00 4.80 1.49
CA PHE A 150 9.71 3.71 0.83
C PHE A 150 11.21 3.98 0.81
N ASN A 151 11.97 2.92 0.96
CA ASN A 151 13.41 2.95 0.76
C ASN A 151 13.73 2.91 -0.73
N HIS A 152 14.21 4.03 -1.29
CA HIS A 152 14.51 4.16 -2.71
C HIS A 152 15.74 3.38 -3.19
N THR A 153 16.35 2.56 -2.32
CA THR A 153 17.48 1.69 -2.68
C THR A 153 17.04 0.26 -2.96
N ASN A 154 15.99 -0.20 -2.26
CA ASN A 154 15.48 -1.57 -2.38
C ASN A 154 13.97 -1.64 -2.63
N ASP A 155 13.33 -0.49 -2.83
CA ASP A 155 11.92 -0.33 -3.18
C ASP A 155 10.94 -0.93 -2.15
N LEU A 156 11.39 -1.10 -0.90
CA LEU A 156 10.57 -1.65 0.17
C LEU A 156 9.96 -0.56 1.05
N LEU A 157 8.78 -0.86 1.60
CA LEU A 157 8.13 -0.04 2.62
C LEU A 157 9.04 0.07 3.86
N GLU A 158 9.26 1.29 4.34
CA GLU A 158 10.12 1.60 5.47
C GLU A 158 9.29 2.01 6.70
N LEU A 159 8.98 1.05 7.53
CA LEU A 159 8.25 1.29 8.77
C LEU A 159 9.21 1.58 9.93
N PRO A 160 8.88 2.56 10.81
CA PRO A 160 9.62 2.72 12.04
C PRO A 160 9.59 1.44 12.89
N PRO A 161 10.70 1.06 13.56
CA PRO A 161 10.81 -0.21 14.29
C PRO A 161 9.69 -0.47 15.31
N VAL A 162 9.11 0.59 15.88
CA VAL A 162 7.99 0.49 16.82
C VAL A 162 6.74 -0.16 16.23
N TYR A 163 6.60 -0.13 14.91
CA TYR A 163 5.47 -0.74 14.18
C TYR A 163 5.78 -2.15 13.66
N LEU A 164 7.03 -2.61 13.78
CA LEU A 164 7.48 -3.95 13.36
C LEU A 164 7.47 -4.99 14.50
N HIS A 165 6.89 -4.67 15.64
CA HIS A 165 6.78 -5.60 16.74
C HIS A 165 5.35 -6.15 16.81
N ALA A 166 5.22 -7.49 16.78
CA ALA A 166 3.95 -8.14 17.08
C ALA A 166 3.42 -7.62 18.42
N ARG A 167 2.20 -7.10 18.44
CA ARG A 167 1.56 -6.76 19.71
C ARG A 167 1.41 -8.07 20.50
N SER A 168 2.05 -8.14 21.66
CA SER A 168 1.77 -9.23 22.57
C SER A 168 0.28 -9.25 22.89
N PRO A 169 -0.39 -10.40 22.81
CA PRO A 169 -1.82 -10.53 23.09
C PRO A 169 -2.20 -10.08 24.48
#